data_e2e8a4c2757cd82457ed5bbe9136f8cc
#
_entry.id   e2e8a4c2757cd82457ed5bbe9136f8cc
#
_cell.length_a   1.000
_cell.length_b   1.000
_cell.length_c   1.000
_cell.angle_alpha   90.00
_cell.angle_beta   90.00
_cell.angle_gamma   90.00
#
_symmetry.space_group_name_H-M   'P 1'
#
loop_
_entity.id
_entity.type
_entity.pdbx_description
1 polymer ?
#
loop_
_entity_poly.entity_id
_entity_poly.type
_entity_poly.pdbx_seq_one_letter_code
_entity_poly.pdbx_strand_id
1 'polypeptide(L)'
;MDIEITDIFLQDKIMQNESDNYRKTGTLYLCATPIGNLEDITLRVLRTLKEVDVIAAEDTRNSIHLLNAYEINTPLTSYHEYNKVSKAKTLVQKLLNGENIALITDAGTPAISDPGEEIVKQCIEAGIKVTSLPGACACITALTISGEDTRRFAFEAFLPTDKKLRNRILDELKEETRTMIMYESPHHLVRTLAEFKETFGGDRHVAVIRELTKLHETALHMTLDEVIRYYESNDPRGEYVIVIAGKSMEQQDEEISANGKKCHLKTI
;
A
#
# COMPACT_ATOMS: atom_id res chain seq x y z
N MET A 1 -45.60 -15.13 37.49
CA MET A 1 -44.19 -15.23 37.06
C MET A 1 -44.14 -15.79 35.65
N ASP A 2 -44.95 -15.21 34.71
CA ASP A 2 -45.14 -15.74 33.33
C ASP A 2 -45.09 -14.65 32.25
N ILE A 3 -44.34 -13.52 32.54
CA ILE A 3 -44.28 -12.37 31.62
C ILE A 3 -42.97 -12.38 30.78
N GLU A 4 -41.92 -13.10 31.20
CA GLU A 4 -40.61 -13.00 30.58
C GLU A 4 -40.40 -13.78 29.29
N ILE A 5 -41.16 -14.86 29.04
CA ILE A 5 -40.98 -15.70 27.86
C ILE A 5 -41.60 -15.08 26.60
N THR A 6 -42.75 -14.42 26.76
CA THR A 6 -43.46 -13.80 25.65
C THR A 6 -42.74 -12.56 25.11
N ASP A 7 -42.05 -11.81 25.97
CA ASP A 7 -41.29 -10.62 25.60
C ASP A 7 -39.99 -10.97 24.82
N ILE A 8 -39.35 -12.09 25.17
CA ILE A 8 -38.16 -12.59 24.43
C ILE A 8 -38.54 -12.98 23.01
N PHE A 9 -39.65 -13.69 22.83
CA PHE A 9 -40.15 -14.09 21.49
C PHE A 9 -40.62 -12.90 20.65
N LEU A 10 -41.12 -11.83 21.31
CA LEU A 10 -41.54 -10.60 20.64
C LEU A 10 -40.31 -9.76 20.19
N GLN A 11 -39.28 -9.68 21.05
CA GLN A 11 -38.02 -9.02 20.71
C GLN A 11 -37.28 -9.74 19.58
N ASP A 12 -37.22 -11.07 19.60
CA ASP A 12 -36.65 -11.88 18.52
C ASP A 12 -37.40 -11.70 17.19
N LYS A 13 -38.73 -11.62 17.22
CA LYS A 13 -39.53 -11.32 16.03
C LYS A 13 -39.38 -9.89 15.52
N ILE A 14 -39.20 -8.90 16.41
CA ILE A 14 -38.92 -7.53 16.01
C ILE A 14 -37.53 -7.43 15.39
N MET A 15 -36.53 -8.08 16.00
CA MET A 15 -35.16 -8.13 15.48
C MET A 15 -35.08 -8.89 14.14
N GLN A 16 -35.87 -9.97 13.96
CA GLN A 16 -35.94 -10.66 12.66
C GLN A 16 -36.69 -9.86 11.60
N ASN A 17 -37.77 -9.15 11.95
CA ASN A 17 -38.47 -8.26 11.01
C ASN A 17 -37.68 -7.00 10.64
N GLU A 18 -36.83 -6.48 11.53
CA GLU A 18 -35.89 -5.41 11.21
C GLU A 18 -34.74 -5.90 10.30
N SER A 19 -34.31 -7.17 10.42
CA SER A 19 -33.32 -7.76 9.53
C SER A 19 -33.82 -8.03 8.11
N ASP A 20 -35.11 -8.30 7.94
CA ASP A 20 -35.72 -8.57 6.63
C ASP A 20 -36.07 -7.30 5.83
N ASN A 21 -36.11 -6.12 6.47
CA ASN A 21 -36.40 -4.85 5.82
C ASN A 21 -35.14 -4.02 5.50
N TYR A 22 -33.95 -4.46 5.92
CA TYR A 22 -32.69 -3.89 5.42
C TYR A 22 -32.51 -4.36 3.97
N ARG A 23 -32.61 -3.43 3.01
CA ARG A 23 -32.13 -3.66 1.64
C ARG A 23 -30.72 -4.24 1.77
N LYS A 24 -30.54 -5.48 1.37
CA LYS A 24 -29.25 -6.16 1.45
C LYS A 24 -28.28 -5.39 0.58
N THR A 25 -27.43 -4.56 1.21
CA THR A 25 -26.39 -3.82 0.49
C THR A 25 -25.40 -4.79 -0.12
N GLY A 26 -24.81 -4.42 -1.24
CA GLY A 26 -23.69 -5.14 -1.83
C GLY A 26 -22.42 -4.99 -0.98
N THR A 27 -21.35 -5.64 -1.41
CA THR A 27 -20.03 -5.61 -0.76
C THR A 27 -19.01 -4.99 -1.71
N LEU A 28 -18.17 -4.08 -1.17
CA LEU A 28 -16.96 -3.61 -1.86
C LEU A 28 -15.82 -4.59 -1.57
N TYR A 29 -15.22 -5.16 -2.62
CA TYR A 29 -14.05 -6.03 -2.55
C TYR A 29 -12.82 -5.30 -3.07
N LEU A 30 -11.79 -5.12 -2.24
CA LEU A 30 -10.48 -4.68 -2.68
C LEU A 30 -9.71 -5.93 -3.13
N CYS A 31 -9.40 -6.01 -4.41
CA CYS A 31 -8.81 -7.20 -5.03
C CYS A 31 -7.38 -6.90 -5.45
N ALA A 32 -6.40 -7.47 -4.75
CA ALA A 32 -5.00 -7.34 -5.13
C ALA A 32 -4.73 -8.00 -6.49
N THR A 33 -4.09 -7.28 -7.39
CA THR A 33 -3.65 -7.75 -8.72
C THR A 33 -2.16 -8.10 -8.71
N PRO A 34 -1.66 -8.88 -9.67
CA PRO A 34 -0.24 -9.18 -9.78
C PRO A 34 0.63 -7.93 -9.90
N ILE A 35 1.85 -7.98 -9.35
CA ILE A 35 2.84 -6.90 -9.43
C ILE A 35 3.95 -7.16 -10.46
N GLY A 36 3.78 -8.18 -11.29
CA GLY A 36 4.74 -8.53 -12.33
C GLY A 36 4.67 -9.97 -12.81
N ASN A 37 4.04 -10.85 -12.03
CA ASN A 37 3.85 -12.25 -12.38
C ASN A 37 2.36 -12.63 -12.25
N LEU A 38 1.74 -13.04 -13.34
CA LEU A 38 0.31 -13.40 -13.36
C LEU A 38 -0.03 -14.50 -12.34
N GLU A 39 0.88 -15.42 -12.06
CA GLU A 39 0.66 -16.52 -11.11
C GLU A 39 0.47 -16.05 -9.65
N ASP A 40 0.82 -14.80 -9.34
CA ASP A 40 0.65 -14.22 -8.00
C ASP A 40 -0.80 -13.81 -7.69
N ILE A 41 -1.73 -13.94 -8.62
CA ILE A 41 -3.14 -13.71 -8.36
C ILE A 41 -3.74 -14.86 -7.56
N THR A 42 -4.53 -14.55 -6.54
CA THR A 42 -5.14 -15.59 -5.72
C THR A 42 -6.40 -16.16 -6.37
N LEU A 43 -6.68 -17.46 -6.14
CA LEU A 43 -7.91 -18.12 -6.57
C LEU A 43 -9.17 -17.39 -6.06
N ARG A 44 -9.10 -16.80 -4.88
CA ARG A 44 -10.21 -16.03 -4.30
C ARG A 44 -10.44 -14.73 -5.06
N VAL A 45 -9.40 -14.03 -5.47
CA VAL A 45 -9.52 -12.84 -6.31
C VAL A 45 -10.13 -13.20 -7.66
N LEU A 46 -9.63 -14.23 -8.34
CA LEU A 46 -10.18 -14.68 -9.63
C LEU A 46 -11.69 -15.01 -9.54
N ARG A 47 -12.08 -15.75 -8.50
CA ARG A 47 -13.50 -16.05 -8.26
C ARG A 47 -14.31 -14.77 -8.04
N THR A 48 -13.85 -13.88 -7.16
CA THR A 48 -14.56 -12.63 -6.84
C THR A 48 -14.73 -11.76 -8.08
N LEU A 49 -13.68 -11.61 -8.90
CA LEU A 49 -13.76 -10.82 -10.14
C LEU A 49 -14.76 -11.38 -11.16
N LYS A 50 -15.02 -12.71 -11.13
CA LYS A 50 -16.04 -13.35 -11.98
C LYS A 50 -17.47 -13.21 -11.42
N GLU A 51 -17.62 -13.06 -10.10
CA GLU A 51 -18.91 -13.07 -9.40
C GLU A 51 -19.51 -11.68 -9.13
N VAL A 52 -18.69 -10.61 -9.11
CA VAL A 52 -19.19 -9.26 -8.85
C VAL A 52 -19.93 -8.67 -10.06
N ASP A 53 -20.79 -7.69 -9.79
CA ASP A 53 -21.59 -7.02 -10.84
C ASP A 53 -20.77 -6.02 -11.67
N VAL A 54 -19.73 -5.40 -11.04
CA VAL A 54 -18.87 -4.40 -11.70
C VAL A 54 -17.46 -4.48 -11.12
N ILE A 55 -16.47 -4.34 -11.99
CA ILE A 55 -15.07 -4.12 -11.60
C ILE A 55 -14.73 -2.65 -11.81
N ALA A 56 -14.35 -1.94 -10.75
CA ALA A 56 -13.79 -0.61 -10.78
C ALA A 56 -12.26 -0.73 -10.91
N ALA A 57 -11.68 -0.16 -11.96
CA ALA A 57 -10.27 -0.29 -12.29
C ALA A 57 -9.60 1.07 -12.46
N GLU A 58 -8.34 1.20 -12.08
CA GLU A 58 -7.56 2.42 -12.20
C GLU A 58 -7.37 2.79 -13.68
N ASP A 59 -6.76 1.92 -14.48
CA ASP A 59 -6.74 2.02 -15.93
C ASP A 59 -7.43 0.79 -16.56
N THR A 60 -8.59 1.01 -17.17
CA THR A 60 -9.37 -0.06 -17.80
C THR A 60 -8.64 -0.71 -18.98
N ARG A 61 -7.71 0.01 -19.64
CA ARG A 61 -6.91 -0.50 -20.77
C ARG A 61 -5.89 -1.53 -20.29
N ASN A 62 -5.24 -1.27 -19.17
CA ASN A 62 -4.29 -2.20 -18.55
C ASN A 62 -5.03 -3.39 -17.94
N SER A 63 -6.10 -3.11 -17.22
CA SER A 63 -6.89 -4.15 -16.54
C SER A 63 -7.52 -5.16 -17.50
N ILE A 64 -7.89 -4.76 -18.73
CA ILE A 64 -8.48 -5.68 -19.71
C ILE A 64 -7.50 -6.82 -20.12
N HIS A 65 -6.20 -6.55 -20.11
CA HIS A 65 -5.20 -7.59 -20.39
C HIS A 65 -5.19 -8.66 -19.29
N LEU A 66 -5.24 -8.24 -18.02
CA LEU A 66 -5.35 -9.15 -16.88
C LEU A 66 -6.65 -9.97 -16.95
N LEU A 67 -7.78 -9.31 -17.16
CA LEU A 67 -9.09 -9.96 -17.17
C LEU A 67 -9.21 -10.96 -18.32
N ASN A 68 -8.69 -10.62 -19.50
CA ASN A 68 -8.66 -11.53 -20.66
C ASN A 68 -7.79 -12.76 -20.38
N ALA A 69 -6.64 -12.61 -19.72
CA ALA A 69 -5.76 -13.72 -19.38
C ALA A 69 -6.45 -14.79 -18.50
N TYR A 70 -7.46 -14.37 -17.71
CA TYR A 70 -8.22 -15.26 -16.82
C TYR A 70 -9.67 -15.50 -17.25
N GLU A 71 -10.02 -15.10 -18.48
CA GLU A 71 -11.39 -15.27 -19.04
C GLU A 71 -12.48 -14.66 -18.14
N ILE A 72 -12.23 -13.42 -17.66
CA ILE A 72 -13.15 -12.65 -16.84
C ILE A 72 -13.87 -11.64 -17.73
N ASN A 73 -15.20 -11.73 -17.82
CA ASN A 73 -16.05 -10.89 -18.68
C ASN A 73 -16.90 -9.88 -17.89
N THR A 74 -16.63 -9.70 -16.62
CA THR A 74 -17.35 -8.76 -15.74
C THR A 74 -17.21 -7.32 -16.24
N PRO A 75 -18.31 -6.52 -16.26
CA PRO A 75 -18.28 -5.15 -16.70
C PRO A 75 -17.24 -4.29 -15.98
N LEU A 76 -16.46 -3.50 -16.75
CA LEU A 76 -15.45 -2.59 -16.24
C LEU A 76 -15.96 -1.15 -16.14
N THR A 77 -15.49 -0.42 -15.14
CA THR A 77 -15.62 1.02 -15.03
C THR A 77 -14.32 1.63 -14.49
N SER A 78 -14.01 2.89 -14.90
CA SER A 78 -12.80 3.56 -14.40
C SER A 78 -12.99 4.12 -13.00
N TYR A 79 -11.96 3.98 -12.15
CA TYR A 79 -11.85 4.60 -10.84
C TYR A 79 -10.37 4.96 -10.59
N HIS A 80 -9.99 6.20 -10.79
CA HIS A 80 -8.60 6.68 -10.71
C HIS A 80 -8.52 7.97 -9.90
N GLU A 81 -7.31 8.42 -9.59
CA GLU A 81 -7.02 9.57 -8.73
C GLU A 81 -7.83 10.83 -9.11
N TYR A 82 -7.97 11.13 -10.40
CA TYR A 82 -8.64 12.35 -10.87
C TYR A 82 -10.17 12.30 -10.78
N ASN A 83 -10.79 11.10 -10.68
CA ASN A 83 -12.23 10.96 -10.58
C ASN A 83 -12.71 10.36 -9.25
N LYS A 84 -11.80 9.98 -8.34
CA LYS A 84 -12.07 9.18 -7.14
C LYS A 84 -13.26 9.68 -6.31
N VAL A 85 -13.38 10.99 -6.08
CA VAL A 85 -14.45 11.55 -5.22
C VAL A 85 -15.83 11.42 -5.86
N SER A 86 -15.99 11.84 -7.12
CA SER A 86 -17.28 11.78 -7.83
C SER A 86 -17.68 10.35 -8.18
N LYS A 87 -16.71 9.54 -8.59
CA LYS A 87 -16.94 8.16 -8.97
C LYS A 87 -17.25 7.27 -7.75
N ALA A 88 -16.60 7.52 -6.60
CA ALA A 88 -16.93 6.83 -5.36
C ALA A 88 -18.40 6.97 -5.01
N LYS A 89 -18.97 8.19 -5.08
CA LYS A 89 -20.41 8.42 -4.83
C LYS A 89 -21.29 7.55 -5.72
N THR A 90 -20.95 7.45 -7.01
CA THR A 90 -21.72 6.62 -7.95
C THR A 90 -21.64 5.14 -7.61
N LEU A 91 -20.44 4.65 -7.25
CA LEU A 91 -20.23 3.25 -6.89
C LEU A 91 -20.88 2.90 -5.54
N VAL A 92 -20.84 3.82 -4.57
CA VAL A 92 -21.56 3.68 -3.28
C VAL A 92 -23.07 3.54 -3.50
N GLN A 93 -23.68 4.32 -4.42
CA GLN A 93 -25.10 4.16 -4.74
C GLN A 93 -25.42 2.79 -5.34
N LYS A 94 -24.55 2.23 -6.19
CA LYS A 94 -24.68 0.87 -6.70
C LYS A 94 -24.62 -0.18 -5.58
N LEU A 95 -23.64 -0.05 -4.69
CA LEU A 95 -23.52 -0.91 -3.50
C LEU A 95 -24.74 -0.83 -2.58
N LEU A 96 -25.30 0.36 -2.34
CA LEU A 96 -26.54 0.54 -1.59
C LEU A 96 -27.75 -0.11 -2.27
N ASN A 97 -27.72 -0.23 -3.60
CA ASN A 97 -28.76 -0.94 -4.35
C ASN A 97 -28.55 -2.46 -4.41
N GLY A 98 -27.51 -3.00 -3.75
CA GLY A 98 -27.26 -4.43 -3.64
C GLY A 98 -26.25 -4.99 -4.65
N GLU A 99 -25.68 -4.15 -5.54
CA GLU A 99 -24.61 -4.57 -6.46
C GLU A 99 -23.30 -4.80 -5.69
N ASN A 100 -22.58 -5.89 -6.00
CA ASN A 100 -21.24 -6.16 -5.51
C ASN A 100 -20.20 -5.54 -6.45
N ILE A 101 -19.19 -4.92 -5.90
CA ILE A 101 -18.15 -4.22 -6.69
C ILE A 101 -16.77 -4.70 -6.26
N ALA A 102 -15.93 -5.04 -7.22
CA ALA A 102 -14.49 -5.24 -7.02
C ALA A 102 -13.74 -3.97 -7.42
N LEU A 103 -12.83 -3.51 -6.56
CA LEU A 103 -11.84 -2.49 -6.88
C LEU A 103 -10.51 -3.17 -7.17
N ILE A 104 -9.90 -2.85 -8.30
CA ILE A 104 -8.54 -3.25 -8.68
C ILE A 104 -7.73 -2.03 -9.08
N THR A 105 -6.40 -2.11 -8.93
CA THR A 105 -5.42 -1.14 -9.42
C THR A 105 -4.55 -1.77 -10.49
N ASP A 106 -3.70 -1.00 -11.12
CA ASP A 106 -2.84 -1.49 -12.21
C ASP A 106 -1.91 -2.61 -11.72
N ALA A 107 -1.43 -2.52 -10.47
CA ALA A 107 -0.59 -3.55 -9.85
C ALA A 107 -0.72 -3.53 -8.32
N GLY A 108 -0.82 -4.70 -7.69
CA GLY A 108 -0.78 -4.84 -6.24
C GLY A 108 -2.10 -4.61 -5.53
N THR A 109 -2.01 -4.18 -4.29
CA THR A 109 -3.14 -4.04 -3.36
C THR A 109 -3.76 -2.65 -3.47
N PRO A 110 -5.07 -2.52 -3.83
CA PRO A 110 -5.75 -1.25 -3.91
C PRO A 110 -5.68 -0.45 -2.59
N ALA A 111 -5.64 0.88 -2.68
CA ALA A 111 -5.50 1.83 -1.58
C ALA A 111 -4.12 1.85 -0.90
N ILE A 112 -3.14 1.07 -1.38
CA ILE A 112 -1.75 1.12 -0.90
C ILE A 112 -0.88 1.80 -1.95
N SER A 113 -0.68 3.12 -1.83
CA SER A 113 -0.04 4.00 -2.83
C SER A 113 -0.82 4.14 -4.14
N ASP A 114 -2.07 3.70 -4.15
CA ASP A 114 -2.98 3.63 -5.29
C ASP A 114 -4.37 4.15 -4.92
N PRO A 115 -5.26 4.44 -5.90
CA PRO A 115 -6.63 4.86 -5.63
C PRO A 115 -7.42 3.77 -4.85
N GLY A 116 -8.20 4.20 -3.85
CA GLY A 116 -9.05 3.27 -3.07
C GLY A 116 -9.48 3.81 -1.71
N GLU A 117 -8.67 4.64 -1.08
CA GLU A 117 -8.95 5.20 0.24
C GLU A 117 -10.31 5.92 0.30
N GLU A 118 -10.60 6.75 -0.69
CA GLU A 118 -11.82 7.56 -0.72
C GLU A 118 -13.10 6.72 -0.82
N ILE A 119 -13.13 5.68 -1.68
CA ILE A 119 -14.31 4.81 -1.78
C ILE A 119 -14.48 3.95 -0.53
N VAL A 120 -13.39 3.47 0.07
CA VAL A 120 -13.43 2.74 1.35
C VAL A 120 -14.04 3.60 2.43
N LYS A 121 -13.59 4.86 2.57
CA LYS A 121 -14.13 5.81 3.54
C LYS A 121 -15.62 6.02 3.34
N GLN A 122 -16.06 6.33 2.11
CA GLN A 122 -17.48 6.53 1.81
C GLN A 122 -18.32 5.27 2.04
N CYS A 123 -17.81 4.07 1.77
CA CYS A 123 -18.48 2.82 2.08
C CYS A 123 -18.67 2.62 3.58
N ILE A 124 -17.63 2.89 4.38
CA ILE A 124 -17.69 2.79 5.85
C ILE A 124 -18.72 3.78 6.39
N GLU A 125 -18.72 5.03 5.94
CA GLU A 125 -19.68 6.07 6.33
C GLU A 125 -21.13 5.68 5.96
N ALA A 126 -21.32 4.95 4.86
CA ALA A 126 -22.62 4.46 4.40
C ALA A 126 -23.04 3.10 5.02
N GLY A 127 -22.25 2.50 5.93
CA GLY A 127 -22.52 1.20 6.53
C GLY A 127 -22.42 0.03 5.56
N ILE A 128 -21.69 0.20 4.44
CA ILE A 128 -21.49 -0.84 3.42
C ILE A 128 -20.32 -1.73 3.83
N LYS A 129 -20.48 -3.04 3.67
CA LYS A 129 -19.40 -3.99 3.92
C LYS A 129 -18.25 -3.80 2.96
N VAL A 130 -17.04 -3.65 3.51
CA VAL A 130 -15.77 -3.62 2.75
C VAL A 130 -14.96 -4.86 3.12
N THR A 131 -14.40 -5.53 2.12
CA THR A 131 -13.56 -6.71 2.31
C THR A 131 -12.30 -6.58 1.44
N SER A 132 -11.12 -6.62 2.05
CA SER A 132 -9.85 -6.71 1.33
C SER A 132 -9.48 -8.18 1.15
N LEU A 133 -9.15 -8.56 -0.07
CA LEU A 133 -8.68 -9.91 -0.41
C LEU A 133 -7.14 -9.92 -0.35
N PRO A 134 -6.53 -10.76 0.50
CA PRO A 134 -5.07 -10.89 0.54
C PRO A 134 -4.48 -11.19 -0.83
N GLY A 135 -3.34 -10.60 -1.14
CA GLY A 135 -2.65 -10.83 -2.41
C GLY A 135 -1.35 -10.06 -2.50
N ALA A 136 -0.84 -9.88 -3.72
CA ALA A 136 0.43 -9.24 -3.98
C ALA A 136 0.48 -7.81 -3.44
N CYS A 137 1.59 -7.49 -2.75
CA CYS A 137 1.86 -6.16 -2.19
C CYS A 137 3.38 -5.93 -2.23
N ALA A 138 3.84 -5.03 -3.09
CA ALA A 138 5.25 -4.85 -3.35
C ALA A 138 6.06 -4.45 -2.10
N CYS A 139 5.54 -3.56 -1.25
CA CYS A 139 6.25 -3.13 -0.04
C CYS A 139 6.46 -4.29 0.95
N ILE A 140 5.45 -5.15 1.15
CA ILE A 140 5.57 -6.30 2.05
C ILE A 140 6.48 -7.37 1.46
N THR A 141 6.32 -7.67 0.16
CA THR A 141 7.16 -8.66 -0.51
C THR A 141 8.65 -8.23 -0.51
N ALA A 142 8.93 -6.96 -0.79
CA ALA A 142 10.29 -6.41 -0.71
C ALA A 142 10.86 -6.48 0.72
N LEU A 143 10.07 -6.13 1.73
CA LEU A 143 10.49 -6.21 3.13
C LEU A 143 10.91 -7.63 3.52
N THR A 144 10.21 -8.67 3.05
CA THR A 144 10.53 -10.06 3.38
C THR A 144 11.88 -10.53 2.86
N ILE A 145 12.40 -9.92 1.79
CA ILE A 145 13.69 -10.28 1.18
C ILE A 145 14.78 -9.22 1.41
N SER A 146 14.47 -8.16 2.17
CA SER A 146 15.41 -7.06 2.39
C SER A 146 16.56 -7.39 3.34
N GLY A 147 16.35 -8.34 4.25
CA GLY A 147 17.31 -8.61 5.35
C GLY A 147 17.23 -7.64 6.52
N GLU A 148 16.36 -6.62 6.45
CA GLU A 148 16.17 -5.63 7.51
C GLU A 148 15.14 -6.09 8.56
N ASP A 149 15.04 -5.38 9.71
CA ASP A 149 14.07 -5.70 10.77
C ASP A 149 12.63 -5.56 10.22
N THR A 150 11.91 -6.67 10.24
CA THR A 150 10.52 -6.75 9.74
C THR A 150 9.48 -6.52 10.82
N ARG A 151 9.87 -6.44 12.08
CA ARG A 151 8.93 -6.33 13.20
C ARG A 151 8.27 -4.96 13.29
N ARG A 152 9.02 -3.91 12.98
CA ARG A 152 8.54 -2.53 12.98
C ARG A 152 9.05 -1.84 11.72
N PHE A 153 8.13 -1.39 10.87
CA PHE A 153 8.47 -0.69 9.64
C PHE A 153 7.51 0.48 9.38
N ALA A 154 7.94 1.41 8.54
CA ALA A 154 7.16 2.51 8.01
C ALA A 154 7.13 2.40 6.48
N PHE A 155 5.96 2.57 5.89
CA PHE A 155 5.78 2.64 4.44
C PHE A 155 5.56 4.10 4.04
N GLU A 156 6.50 4.64 3.28
CA GLU A 156 6.54 6.06 2.88
C GLU A 156 6.09 6.28 1.42
N ALA A 157 5.76 5.19 0.71
CA ALA A 157 5.36 5.22 -0.70
C ALA A 157 6.39 5.94 -1.60
N PHE A 158 5.94 6.77 -2.55
CA PHE A 158 6.80 7.64 -3.36
C PHE A 158 7.04 8.96 -2.64
N LEU A 159 8.30 9.36 -2.52
CA LEU A 159 8.60 10.71 -2.02
C LEU A 159 8.07 11.76 -3.01
N PRO A 160 7.48 12.87 -2.52
CA PRO A 160 6.92 13.89 -3.37
C PRO A 160 7.98 14.54 -4.28
N THR A 161 7.55 15.03 -5.45
CA THR A 161 8.40 15.74 -6.40
C THR A 161 8.63 17.20 -5.97
N ASP A 162 7.73 17.80 -5.19
CA ASP A 162 7.92 19.14 -4.61
C ASP A 162 9.10 19.12 -3.65
N LYS A 163 10.12 19.91 -3.95
CA LYS A 163 11.39 19.93 -3.21
C LYS A 163 11.21 20.29 -1.74
N LYS A 164 10.33 21.24 -1.42
CA LYS A 164 10.14 21.71 -0.05
C LYS A 164 9.48 20.63 0.82
N LEU A 165 8.44 20.00 0.28
CA LEU A 165 7.74 18.91 0.96
C LEU A 165 8.65 17.69 1.10
N ARG A 166 9.38 17.33 0.05
CA ARG A 166 10.35 16.23 0.03
C ARG A 166 11.42 16.39 1.10
N ASN A 167 12.06 17.57 1.17
CA ASN A 167 13.07 17.85 2.18
C ASN A 167 12.50 17.77 3.60
N ARG A 168 11.28 18.28 3.83
CA ARG A 168 10.63 18.17 5.13
C ARG A 168 10.42 16.73 5.55
N ILE A 169 9.95 15.86 4.63
CA ILE A 169 9.76 14.43 4.91
C ILE A 169 11.11 13.77 5.21
N LEU A 170 12.16 14.06 4.43
CA LEU A 170 13.50 13.53 4.68
C LEU A 170 14.05 13.96 6.05
N ASP A 171 13.83 15.22 6.44
CA ASP A 171 14.21 15.72 7.76
C ASP A 171 13.46 15.01 8.90
N GLU A 172 12.16 14.72 8.71
CA GLU A 172 11.33 13.96 9.66
C GLU A 172 11.82 12.51 9.78
N LEU A 173 12.22 11.88 8.66
CA LEU A 173 12.69 10.50 8.62
C LEU A 173 14.13 10.31 9.14
N LYS A 174 14.89 11.39 9.33
CA LYS A 174 16.30 11.32 9.78
C LYS A 174 16.46 10.54 11.09
N GLU A 175 15.51 10.69 12.00
CA GLU A 175 15.51 10.05 13.31
C GLU A 175 14.67 8.76 13.36
N GLU A 176 14.17 8.28 12.20
CA GLU A 176 13.33 7.09 12.16
C GLU A 176 14.13 5.83 12.54
N THR A 177 13.62 5.08 13.51
CA THR A 177 14.25 3.86 14.04
C THR A 177 13.67 2.58 13.44
N ARG A 178 12.51 2.69 12.77
CA ARG A 178 11.89 1.56 12.06
C ARG A 178 12.51 1.39 10.69
N THR A 179 12.46 0.19 10.14
CA THR A 179 12.75 -0.04 8.72
C THR A 179 11.81 0.80 7.86
N MET A 180 12.34 1.53 6.91
CA MET A 180 11.57 2.39 6.00
C MET A 180 11.46 1.74 4.63
N ILE A 181 10.28 1.79 4.02
CA ILE A 181 10.02 1.22 2.69
C ILE A 181 9.51 2.33 1.78
N MET A 182 10.15 2.49 0.63
CA MET A 182 9.81 3.50 -0.37
C MET A 182 9.71 2.88 -1.76
N TYR A 183 8.82 3.41 -2.58
CA TYR A 183 8.77 3.12 -4.01
C TYR A 183 9.57 4.17 -4.77
N GLU A 184 10.23 3.75 -5.85
CA GLU A 184 10.95 4.69 -6.69
C GLU A 184 10.97 4.29 -8.17
N SER A 185 10.95 5.30 -9.02
CA SER A 185 11.09 5.13 -10.46
C SER A 185 12.56 5.09 -10.89
N PRO A 186 12.90 4.46 -12.03
CA PRO A 186 14.27 4.44 -12.52
C PRO A 186 14.82 5.85 -12.79
N HIS A 187 13.94 6.78 -13.17
CA HIS A 187 14.34 8.15 -13.51
C HIS A 187 14.82 8.98 -12.33
N HIS A 188 14.39 8.62 -11.13
CA HIS A 188 14.70 9.37 -9.91
C HIS A 188 15.63 8.61 -8.95
N LEU A 189 15.86 7.31 -9.18
CA LEU A 189 16.57 6.43 -8.25
C LEU A 189 17.91 6.99 -7.78
N VAL A 190 18.80 7.37 -8.70
CA VAL A 190 20.15 7.84 -8.36
C VAL A 190 20.10 9.11 -7.50
N ARG A 191 19.22 10.03 -7.87
CA ARG A 191 19.01 11.27 -7.09
C ARG A 191 18.49 10.94 -5.70
N THR A 192 17.51 10.05 -5.60
CA THR A 192 16.89 9.65 -4.33
C THR A 192 17.89 8.97 -3.41
N LEU A 193 18.74 8.09 -3.94
CA LEU A 193 19.81 7.45 -3.17
C LEU A 193 20.84 8.46 -2.66
N ALA A 194 21.18 9.48 -3.46
CA ALA A 194 22.07 10.56 -3.02
C ALA A 194 21.45 11.40 -1.89
N GLU A 195 20.17 11.75 -2.00
CA GLU A 195 19.43 12.45 -0.93
C GLU A 195 19.33 11.59 0.35
N PHE A 196 19.17 10.28 0.23
CA PHE A 196 19.19 9.35 1.38
C PHE A 196 20.56 9.30 2.05
N LYS A 197 21.64 9.28 1.26
CA LYS A 197 23.00 9.35 1.81
C LYS A 197 23.23 10.65 2.60
N GLU A 198 22.77 11.78 2.08
CA GLU A 198 22.86 13.06 2.78
C GLU A 198 22.05 13.08 4.08
N THR A 199 20.90 12.39 4.10
CA THR A 199 19.98 12.38 5.23
C THR A 199 20.37 11.36 6.30
N PHE A 200 20.72 10.13 5.90
CA PHE A 200 20.86 8.97 6.78
C PHE A 200 22.33 8.56 7.02
N GLY A 201 23.27 9.08 6.23
CA GLY A 201 24.68 8.67 6.23
C GLY A 201 24.96 7.59 5.16
N GLY A 202 26.22 7.57 4.67
CA GLY A 202 26.63 6.68 3.59
C GLY A 202 26.77 5.21 4.01
N ASP A 203 26.93 4.95 5.29
CA ASP A 203 27.06 3.62 5.93
C ASP A 203 25.71 2.96 6.22
N ARG A 204 24.59 3.69 6.06
CA ARG A 204 23.24 3.17 6.28
C ARG A 204 22.95 2.00 5.33
N HIS A 205 22.54 0.86 5.90
CA HIS A 205 22.15 -0.32 5.14
C HIS A 205 20.87 -0.09 4.34
N VAL A 206 20.84 -0.59 3.12
CA VAL A 206 19.73 -0.50 2.20
C VAL A 206 19.62 -1.77 1.35
N ALA A 207 18.40 -2.22 1.16
CA ALA A 207 18.08 -3.19 0.11
C ALA A 207 17.38 -2.46 -1.03
N VAL A 208 17.95 -2.52 -2.23
CA VAL A 208 17.35 -1.97 -3.44
C VAL A 208 16.85 -3.12 -4.30
N ILE A 209 15.54 -3.32 -4.30
CA ILE A 209 14.86 -4.41 -4.99
C ILE A 209 14.29 -3.85 -6.30
N ARG A 210 14.68 -4.45 -7.41
CA ARG A 210 14.29 -4.05 -8.75
C ARG A 210 13.43 -5.13 -9.39
N GLU A 211 12.38 -4.73 -10.13
CA GLU A 211 11.55 -5.61 -10.95
C GLU A 211 11.03 -6.84 -10.17
N LEU A 212 10.58 -6.61 -8.94
CA LEU A 212 10.08 -7.63 -8.02
C LEU A 212 9.02 -8.53 -8.68
N THR A 213 9.15 -9.84 -8.54
CA THR A 213 8.36 -10.92 -9.15
C THR A 213 8.52 -11.09 -10.68
N LYS A 214 9.22 -10.17 -11.36
CA LYS A 214 9.41 -10.20 -12.80
C LYS A 214 10.66 -11.00 -13.19
N LEU A 215 10.82 -11.28 -14.49
CA LEU A 215 11.94 -12.05 -15.05
C LEU A 215 13.32 -11.48 -14.67
N HIS A 216 13.43 -10.17 -14.52
CA HIS A 216 14.69 -9.48 -14.22
C HIS A 216 14.75 -8.97 -12.78
N GLU A 217 14.08 -9.68 -11.84
CA GLU A 217 14.17 -9.37 -10.42
C GLU A 217 15.62 -9.40 -9.94
N THR A 218 16.01 -8.35 -9.23
CA THR A 218 17.30 -8.28 -8.55
C THR A 218 17.12 -7.61 -7.18
N ALA A 219 17.88 -8.06 -6.19
CA ALA A 219 17.94 -7.46 -4.87
C ALA A 219 19.41 -7.17 -4.52
N LEU A 220 19.74 -5.91 -4.31
CA LEU A 220 21.06 -5.45 -3.89
C LEU A 220 20.99 -5.13 -2.39
N HIS A 221 21.81 -5.80 -1.58
CA HIS A 221 21.92 -5.58 -0.13
C HIS A 221 23.28 -4.94 0.14
N MET A 222 23.30 -3.64 0.37
CA MET A 222 24.51 -2.82 0.41
C MET A 222 24.34 -1.67 1.39
N THR A 223 25.40 -0.89 1.61
CA THR A 223 25.30 0.46 2.19
C THR A 223 24.88 1.47 1.11
N LEU A 224 24.41 2.65 1.53
CA LEU A 224 24.07 3.73 0.59
C LEU A 224 25.28 4.15 -0.26
N ASP A 225 26.50 4.15 0.31
CA ASP A 225 27.72 4.45 -0.44
C ASP A 225 28.02 3.42 -1.50
N GLU A 226 27.80 2.15 -1.23
CA GLU A 226 28.04 1.04 -2.16
C GLU A 226 27.03 1.02 -3.28
N VAL A 227 25.74 1.18 -2.98
CA VAL A 227 24.69 1.16 -4.00
C VAL A 227 24.78 2.37 -4.92
N ILE A 228 25.18 3.55 -4.43
CA ILE A 228 25.42 4.72 -5.27
C ILE A 228 26.55 4.44 -6.26
N ARG A 229 27.69 3.91 -5.79
CA ARG A 229 28.81 3.50 -6.67
C ARG A 229 28.39 2.43 -7.70
N TYR A 230 27.52 1.51 -7.32
CA TYR A 230 26.99 0.52 -8.26
C TYR A 230 26.25 1.19 -9.43
N TYR A 231 25.41 2.20 -9.14
CA TYR A 231 24.66 2.92 -10.19
C TYR A 231 25.47 3.96 -10.97
N GLU A 232 26.73 4.24 -10.62
CA GLU A 232 27.64 5.01 -11.47
C GLU A 232 27.98 4.29 -12.78
N SER A 233 27.92 2.96 -12.79
CA SER A 233 28.24 2.09 -13.94
C SER A 233 27.06 1.28 -14.46
N ASN A 234 25.87 1.40 -13.84
CA ASN A 234 24.69 0.61 -14.18
C ASN A 234 23.47 1.52 -14.29
N ASP A 235 22.95 1.69 -15.49
CA ASP A 235 21.75 2.51 -15.71
C ASP A 235 20.52 1.93 -14.99
N PRO A 236 19.80 2.70 -14.18
CA PRO A 236 18.54 2.26 -13.58
C PRO A 236 17.48 1.95 -14.64
N ARG A 237 16.80 0.79 -14.50
CA ARG A 237 15.69 0.37 -15.37
C ARG A 237 14.63 -0.38 -14.58
N GLY A 238 13.37 -0.26 -14.98
CA GLY A 238 12.26 -0.91 -14.33
C GLY A 238 11.80 -0.20 -13.06
N GLU A 239 11.12 -0.89 -12.17
CA GLU A 239 10.50 -0.37 -10.96
C GLU A 239 11.29 -0.81 -9.74
N TYR A 240 11.32 0.05 -8.71
CA TYR A 240 12.14 -0.16 -7.54
C TYR A 240 11.34 -0.08 -6.24
N VAL A 241 11.65 -0.98 -5.33
CA VAL A 241 11.33 -0.85 -3.90
C VAL A 241 12.64 -0.68 -3.15
N ILE A 242 12.75 0.38 -2.36
CA ILE A 242 13.91 0.66 -1.52
C ILE A 242 13.52 0.40 -0.09
N VAL A 243 14.27 -0.48 0.59
CA VAL A 243 14.08 -0.79 2.00
C VAL A 243 15.32 -0.33 2.74
N ILE A 244 15.17 0.61 3.67
CA ILE A 244 16.27 1.27 4.38
C ILE A 244 16.20 0.89 5.85
N ALA A 245 17.33 0.48 6.43
CA ALA A 245 17.46 0.24 7.85
C ALA A 245 17.10 1.49 8.69
N GLY A 246 16.37 1.31 9.77
CA GLY A 246 16.16 2.37 10.76
C GLY A 246 17.46 2.82 11.43
N LYS A 247 17.44 3.94 12.12
CA LYS A 247 18.58 4.43 12.92
C LYS A 247 18.87 3.44 14.06
N SER A 248 20.10 2.95 14.18
CA SER A 248 20.46 1.98 15.21
C SER A 248 20.52 2.61 16.62
N MET A 249 20.36 1.79 17.67
CA MET A 249 20.50 2.24 19.06
C MET A 249 21.91 2.76 19.34
N GLU A 250 22.93 2.14 18.77
CA GLU A 250 24.33 2.57 18.90
C GLU A 250 24.54 3.97 18.31
N GLN A 251 23.99 4.26 17.14
CA GLN A 251 24.02 5.60 16.53
C GLN A 251 23.28 6.64 17.37
N GLN A 252 22.21 6.25 18.08
CA GLN A 252 21.52 7.15 19.02
C GLN A 252 22.38 7.47 20.24
N ASP A 253 23.04 6.48 20.82
CA ASP A 253 23.88 6.64 22.02
C ASP A 253 25.14 7.47 21.72
N GLU A 254 25.74 7.32 20.56
CA GLU A 254 26.87 8.14 20.09
C GLU A 254 26.49 9.62 19.95
N GLU A 255 25.34 9.93 19.38
CA GLU A 255 24.86 11.32 19.24
C GLU A 255 24.51 11.94 20.59
N ILE A 256 23.87 11.21 21.50
CA ILE A 256 23.60 11.67 22.86
C ILE A 256 24.92 11.98 23.57
N SER A 257 25.91 11.10 23.46
CA SER A 257 27.25 11.27 24.04
C SER A 257 27.99 12.49 23.45
N ALA A 258 27.90 12.68 22.13
CA ALA A 258 28.54 13.82 21.42
C ALA A 258 27.88 15.17 21.78
N ASN A 259 26.54 15.19 21.90
CA ASN A 259 25.81 16.39 22.30
C ASN A 259 25.99 16.73 23.78
N GLY A 260 26.09 15.73 24.66
CA GLY A 260 26.43 15.92 26.07
C GLY A 260 27.82 16.56 26.27
N LYS A 261 28.82 16.16 25.47
CA LYS A 261 30.16 16.79 25.47
C LYS A 261 30.17 18.22 24.96
N LYS A 262 29.33 18.58 23.96
CA LYS A 262 29.19 19.95 23.45
C LYS A 262 28.54 20.90 24.47
N CYS A 263 27.66 20.41 25.33
CA CYS A 263 27.01 21.21 26.37
C CYS A 263 27.97 21.57 27.50
N HIS A 264 28.95 20.70 27.83
CA HIS A 264 29.96 20.94 28.86
C HIS A 264 31.07 21.91 28.42
N LEU A 265 31.30 22.10 27.11
CA LEU A 265 32.32 23.01 26.57
C LEU A 265 31.83 24.46 26.38
N LYS A 266 30.55 24.74 26.60
CA LYS A 266 29.99 26.12 26.52
C LYS A 266 29.80 26.78 27.89
N THR A 267 30.27 26.17 28.97
CA THR A 267 30.11 26.66 30.34
C THR A 267 31.49 26.86 31.03
N ILE A 268 32.50 27.35 30.28
CA ILE A 268 33.76 27.91 30.85
C ILE A 268 34.02 29.26 30.20
#